data_db74e79d9c6b54469f82434e9986a3df
#
_entry.id   db74e79d9c6b54469f82434e9986a3df
#
_cell.length_a   1.000
_cell.length_b   1.000
_cell.length_c   1.000
_cell.angle_alpha   90.00
_cell.angle_beta   90.00
_cell.angle_gamma   90.00
#
_symmetry.space_group_name_H-M   'P 1'
#
loop_
_entity.id
_entity.type
_entity.pdbx_description
1 polymer ?
#
loop_
_entity_poly.entity_id
_entity_poly.type
_entity_poly.pdbx_seq_one_letter_code
_entity_poly.pdbx_strand_id
1 'polypeptide(L)'
;MIRFGKSVFILVGMLSWVASTQAETPVMIWPAGWQVEEMAPDDAASAVSRQRAVKVDSGGTPVMVMELTMTQVESGHQVNLEGVLLEMRKSVQKDFFQGGYQSVCNRIHPTTLSRLSALETTCTITQNGRHVLSQTLVAAVDANKAYVLSYAGQAEAYKASQDEIQAARSALKL
;
A
#
# COMPACT_ATOMS: atom_id res chain seq x y z
N MET A 1 -40.02 37.20 60.58
CA MET A 1 -38.66 36.62 60.47
C MET A 1 -38.70 35.55 59.38
N ILE A 2 -38.24 35.91 58.20
CA ILE A 2 -38.23 35.03 57.02
C ILE A 2 -36.76 34.70 56.69
N ARG A 3 -36.37 33.42 56.86
CA ARG A 3 -35.00 32.97 56.52
C ARG A 3 -35.00 32.51 55.07
N PHE A 4 -34.20 33.21 54.23
CA PHE A 4 -33.88 32.79 52.86
C PHE A 4 -32.77 31.73 52.89
N GLY A 5 -33.09 30.54 52.39
CA GLY A 5 -32.14 29.47 52.12
C GLY A 5 -31.50 29.70 50.75
N LYS A 6 -30.16 29.81 50.70
CA LYS A 6 -29.38 29.86 49.48
C LYS A 6 -29.14 28.47 48.96
N SER A 7 -29.79 28.13 47.85
CA SER A 7 -29.50 26.88 47.09
C SER A 7 -28.27 27.13 46.17
N VAL A 8 -27.21 26.44 46.47
CA VAL A 8 -26.02 26.41 45.58
C VAL A 8 -26.24 25.32 44.57
N PHE A 9 -26.42 25.66 43.31
CA PHE A 9 -26.40 24.75 42.19
C PHE A 9 -24.96 24.49 41.79
N ILE A 10 -24.46 23.28 42.03
CA ILE A 10 -23.15 22.80 41.51
C ILE A 10 -23.40 22.27 40.09
N LEU A 11 -22.95 23.02 39.10
CA LEU A 11 -22.92 22.61 37.70
C LEU A 11 -21.70 21.69 37.49
N VAL A 12 -21.92 20.38 37.46
CA VAL A 12 -20.90 19.40 37.11
C VAL A 12 -20.77 19.43 35.58
N GLY A 13 -19.75 20.11 35.09
CA GLY A 13 -19.37 20.11 33.68
C GLY A 13 -18.77 18.75 33.32
N MET A 14 -19.51 17.93 32.56
CA MET A 14 -18.94 16.74 31.90
C MET A 14 -18.00 17.20 30.76
N LEU A 15 -16.70 17.13 30.99
CA LEU A 15 -15.72 17.20 29.91
C LEU A 15 -15.79 15.90 29.11
N SER A 16 -16.47 15.95 27.96
CA SER A 16 -16.43 14.88 26.98
C SER A 16 -15.05 14.89 26.30
N TRP A 17 -14.20 13.94 26.64
CA TRP A 17 -12.95 13.71 25.92
C TRP A 17 -13.30 13.09 24.55
N VAL A 18 -13.24 13.89 23.53
CA VAL A 18 -13.28 13.40 22.14
C VAL A 18 -11.91 12.78 21.87
N ALA A 19 -11.81 11.45 21.97
CA ALA A 19 -10.64 10.72 21.52
C ALA A 19 -10.61 10.84 19.99
N SER A 20 -9.73 11.70 19.47
CA SER A 20 -9.40 11.73 18.05
C SER A 20 -8.68 10.43 17.74
N THR A 21 -9.37 9.47 17.13
CA THR A 21 -8.74 8.29 16.53
C THR A 21 -7.93 8.77 15.31
N GLN A 22 -6.65 9.05 15.52
CA GLN A 22 -5.72 9.20 14.39
C GLN A 22 -5.69 7.86 13.68
N ALA A 23 -6.05 7.85 12.41
CA ALA A 23 -5.90 6.69 11.56
C ALA A 23 -4.40 6.34 11.52
N GLU A 24 -4.03 5.19 12.11
CA GLU A 24 -2.64 4.74 12.08
C GLU A 24 -2.18 4.60 10.63
N THR A 25 -1.10 5.33 10.30
CA THR A 25 -0.45 5.23 9.00
C THR A 25 0.32 3.90 8.96
N PRO A 26 0.21 3.12 7.88
CA PRO A 26 0.96 1.88 7.76
C PRO A 26 2.46 2.15 7.86
N VAL A 27 3.19 1.27 8.57
CA VAL A 27 4.64 1.38 8.71
C VAL A 27 5.31 0.29 7.89
N MET A 28 5.96 0.69 6.80
CA MET A 28 6.78 -0.20 5.99
C MET A 28 8.20 -0.26 6.53
N ILE A 29 8.70 -1.48 6.76
CA ILE A 29 10.11 -1.73 7.09
C ILE A 29 10.81 -2.10 5.78
N TRP A 30 11.51 -1.13 5.22
CA TRP A 30 12.20 -1.30 3.94
C TRP A 30 13.43 -2.20 4.07
N PRO A 31 13.75 -3.01 3.05
CA PRO A 31 14.96 -3.82 3.07
C PRO A 31 16.23 -2.95 3.16
N ALA A 32 17.27 -3.49 3.79
CA ALA A 32 18.54 -2.79 3.89
C ALA A 32 19.13 -2.45 2.50
N GLY A 33 19.66 -1.24 2.34
CA GLY A 33 20.23 -0.76 1.09
C GLY A 33 19.24 -0.26 0.04
N TRP A 34 17.93 -0.30 0.32
CA TRP A 34 16.95 0.38 -0.51
C TRP A 34 16.87 1.85 -0.14
N GLN A 35 16.74 2.70 -1.14
CA GLN A 35 16.60 4.15 -0.99
C GLN A 35 15.13 4.51 -0.86
N VAL A 36 14.73 5.01 0.31
CA VAL A 36 13.36 5.47 0.54
C VAL A 36 13.20 6.82 -0.15
N GLU A 37 12.19 6.93 -1.01
CA GLU A 37 11.83 8.19 -1.67
C GLU A 37 10.81 8.94 -0.82
N GLU A 38 11.12 10.21 -0.50
CA GLU A 38 10.11 11.10 0.06
C GLU A 38 9.11 11.47 -1.03
N MET A 39 7.91 10.94 -0.90
CA MET A 39 6.80 11.33 -1.76
C MET A 39 6.25 12.66 -1.25
N ALA A 40 5.99 13.59 -2.18
CA ALA A 40 5.27 14.79 -1.81
C ALA A 40 3.97 14.38 -1.09
N PRO A 41 3.62 15.02 0.04
CA PRO A 41 2.35 14.71 0.69
C PRO A 41 1.25 14.92 -0.35
N ASP A 42 0.49 13.86 -0.61
CA ASP A 42 -0.82 14.02 -1.26
C ASP A 42 -1.54 15.10 -0.44
N ASP A 43 -2.26 16.01 -1.08
CA ASP A 43 -2.97 17.10 -0.40
C ASP A 43 -3.58 16.57 0.89
N ALA A 44 -3.52 17.35 1.99
CA ALA A 44 -3.97 16.92 3.32
C ALA A 44 -5.44 16.42 3.35
N ALA A 45 -6.18 16.61 2.27
CA ALA A 45 -7.51 16.06 1.99
C ALA A 45 -7.47 14.74 1.19
N SER A 46 -6.28 14.26 0.77
CA SER A 46 -6.19 13.03 -0.02
C SER A 46 -6.51 11.81 0.85
N ALA A 47 -7.48 11.01 0.39
CA ALA A 47 -7.79 9.71 0.98
C ALA A 47 -6.70 8.65 0.69
N VAL A 48 -5.60 9.03 0.03
CA VAL A 48 -4.53 8.14 -0.43
C VAL A 48 -3.20 8.53 0.21
N SER A 49 -2.47 7.57 0.74
CA SER A 49 -1.08 7.73 1.15
C SER A 49 -0.18 6.75 0.41
N ARG A 50 1.05 7.17 0.10
CA ARG A 50 2.02 6.37 -0.62
C ARG A 50 3.37 6.39 0.07
N GLN A 51 4.04 5.23 0.07
CA GLN A 51 5.40 5.06 0.54
C GLN A 51 6.16 4.27 -0.51
N ARG A 52 7.38 4.68 -0.85
CA ARG A 52 8.13 4.08 -1.95
C ARG A 52 9.60 3.95 -1.58
N ALA A 53 10.23 2.87 -2.06
CA ALA A 53 11.66 2.69 -2.00
C ALA A 53 12.19 2.09 -3.31
N VAL A 54 13.43 2.39 -3.63
CA VAL A 54 14.11 1.98 -4.86
C VAL A 54 15.43 1.29 -4.51
N LYS A 55 15.68 0.14 -5.14
CA LYS A 55 16.99 -0.51 -5.12
C LYS A 55 17.76 -0.09 -6.37
N VAL A 56 18.98 0.35 -6.16
CA VAL A 56 19.89 0.72 -7.26
C VAL A 56 21.02 -0.30 -7.38
N ASP A 57 21.57 -0.43 -8.56
CA ASP A 57 22.81 -1.21 -8.80
C ASP A 57 24.07 -0.44 -8.35
N SER A 58 25.23 -1.02 -8.54
CA SER A 58 26.53 -0.42 -8.20
C SER A 58 26.83 0.87 -8.97
N GLY A 59 26.15 1.09 -10.09
CA GLY A 59 26.26 2.30 -10.90
C GLY A 59 25.23 3.39 -10.54
N GLY A 60 24.34 3.12 -9.56
CA GLY A 60 23.27 4.03 -9.16
C GLY A 60 22.03 3.95 -10.04
N THR A 61 21.93 2.98 -10.94
CA THR A 61 20.77 2.80 -11.81
C THR A 61 19.65 2.07 -11.06
N PRO A 62 18.41 2.56 -11.07
CA PRO A 62 17.27 1.85 -10.48
C PRO A 62 17.06 0.48 -11.12
N VAL A 63 17.05 -0.58 -10.30
CA VAL A 63 16.84 -1.96 -10.76
C VAL A 63 15.58 -2.58 -10.18
N MET A 64 15.12 -2.09 -9.01
CA MET A 64 13.87 -2.49 -8.37
C MET A 64 13.15 -1.29 -7.77
N VAL A 65 11.84 -1.32 -7.74
CA VAL A 65 10.98 -0.38 -7.01
C VAL A 65 9.95 -1.15 -6.22
N MET A 66 9.64 -0.69 -5.03
CA MET A 66 8.54 -1.19 -4.20
C MET A 66 7.73 0.01 -3.69
N GLU A 67 6.42 -0.08 -3.79
CA GLU A 67 5.49 0.98 -3.38
C GLU A 67 4.33 0.39 -2.59
N LEU A 68 4.05 0.97 -1.44
CA LEU A 68 2.84 0.72 -0.66
C LEU A 68 1.90 1.90 -0.81
N THR A 69 0.70 1.64 -1.31
CA THR A 69 -0.41 2.60 -1.38
C THR A 69 -1.48 2.18 -0.39
N MET A 70 -1.94 3.11 0.44
CA MET A 70 -3.12 2.97 1.28
C MET A 70 -4.18 3.95 0.80
N THR A 71 -5.43 3.48 0.67
CA THR A 71 -6.58 4.29 0.31
C THR A 71 -7.66 4.15 1.37
N GLN A 72 -8.21 5.27 1.83
CA GLN A 72 -9.40 5.27 2.69
C GLN A 72 -10.61 4.84 1.87
N VAL A 73 -11.40 3.92 2.40
CA VAL A 73 -12.62 3.40 1.79
C VAL A 73 -13.82 3.85 2.62
N GLU A 74 -14.89 4.26 1.98
CA GLU A 74 -16.12 4.65 2.69
C GLU A 74 -16.67 3.50 3.55
N SER A 75 -17.16 3.83 4.73
CA SER A 75 -17.70 2.85 5.67
C SER A 75 -18.85 2.08 5.03
N GLY A 76 -18.80 0.75 5.12
CA GLY A 76 -19.80 -0.14 4.55
C GLY A 76 -19.62 -0.48 3.07
N HIS A 77 -18.62 0.12 2.40
CA HIS A 77 -18.29 -0.24 1.03
C HIS A 77 -17.48 -1.54 0.99
N GLN A 78 -17.97 -2.53 0.22
CA GLN A 78 -17.24 -3.78 0.00
C GLN A 78 -16.25 -3.62 -1.16
N VAL A 79 -14.96 -3.76 -0.87
CA VAL A 79 -13.91 -3.69 -1.89
C VAL A 79 -13.80 -5.05 -2.60
N ASN A 80 -14.00 -5.06 -3.91
CA ASN A 80 -13.73 -6.23 -4.75
C ASN A 80 -12.25 -6.27 -5.12
N LEU A 81 -11.42 -6.94 -4.30
CA LEU A 81 -9.98 -7.04 -4.53
C LEU A 81 -9.60 -7.67 -5.86
N GLU A 82 -10.36 -8.68 -6.32
CA GLU A 82 -10.10 -9.29 -7.63
C GLU A 82 -10.35 -8.29 -8.77
N GLY A 83 -11.44 -7.53 -8.69
CA GLY A 83 -11.74 -6.46 -9.63
C GLY A 83 -10.66 -5.38 -9.65
N VAL A 84 -10.18 -4.95 -8.48
CA VAL A 84 -9.07 -3.99 -8.36
C VAL A 84 -7.82 -4.51 -9.07
N LEU A 85 -7.39 -5.74 -8.77
CA LEU A 85 -6.21 -6.34 -9.40
C LEU A 85 -6.38 -6.53 -10.91
N LEU A 86 -7.59 -6.87 -11.39
CA LEU A 86 -7.87 -6.97 -12.83
C LEU A 86 -7.70 -5.63 -13.55
N GLU A 87 -8.20 -4.55 -12.96
CA GLU A 87 -8.03 -3.22 -13.56
C GLU A 87 -6.55 -2.76 -13.52
N MET A 88 -5.84 -3.00 -12.41
CA MET A 88 -4.41 -2.71 -12.33
C MET A 88 -3.61 -3.51 -13.37
N ARG A 89 -3.92 -4.80 -13.59
CA ARG A 89 -3.29 -5.62 -14.64
C ARG A 89 -3.51 -5.03 -16.02
N LYS A 90 -4.72 -4.61 -16.34
CA LYS A 90 -5.05 -3.98 -17.64
C LYS A 90 -4.21 -2.70 -17.84
N SER A 91 -4.09 -1.86 -16.80
CA SER A 91 -3.25 -0.67 -16.86
C SER A 91 -1.79 -1.03 -17.14
N VAL A 92 -1.21 -1.93 -16.35
CA VAL A 92 0.16 -2.43 -16.54
C VAL A 92 0.38 -2.96 -17.97
N GLN A 93 -0.52 -3.82 -18.45
CA GLN A 93 -0.41 -4.40 -19.79
C GLN A 93 -0.48 -3.33 -20.88
N LYS A 94 -1.37 -2.35 -20.73
CA LYS A 94 -1.52 -1.23 -21.68
C LYS A 94 -0.26 -0.37 -21.71
N ASP A 95 0.27 0.00 -20.53
CA ASP A 95 1.43 0.88 -20.41
C ASP A 95 2.68 0.22 -21.03
N PHE A 96 2.91 -1.05 -20.75
CA PHE A 96 4.01 -1.80 -21.36
C PHE A 96 3.83 -2.00 -22.86
N PHE A 97 2.61 -2.27 -23.32
CA PHE A 97 2.35 -2.41 -24.75
C PHE A 97 2.68 -1.11 -25.53
N GLN A 98 2.34 0.06 -24.97
CA GLN A 98 2.68 1.35 -25.56
C GLN A 98 4.20 1.57 -25.66
N GLY A 99 4.98 0.99 -24.75
CA GLY A 99 6.45 1.00 -24.75
C GLY A 99 7.10 -0.07 -25.64
N GLY A 100 6.31 -0.86 -26.40
CA GLY A 100 6.84 -1.94 -27.25
C GLY A 100 7.17 -3.22 -26.51
N TYR A 101 6.62 -3.42 -25.32
CA TYR A 101 6.76 -4.63 -24.51
C TYR A 101 5.50 -5.48 -24.57
N GLN A 102 5.62 -6.74 -24.22
CA GLN A 102 4.50 -7.64 -23.98
C GLN A 102 4.45 -7.99 -22.48
N SER A 103 3.26 -7.90 -21.89
CA SER A 103 3.04 -8.23 -20.48
C SER A 103 2.03 -9.37 -20.36
N VAL A 104 2.43 -10.45 -19.70
CA VAL A 104 1.58 -11.60 -19.40
C VAL A 104 1.54 -11.78 -17.89
N CYS A 105 0.34 -11.73 -17.31
CA CYS A 105 0.15 -11.90 -15.87
C CYS A 105 -0.40 -13.30 -15.56
N ASN A 106 0.06 -13.87 -14.46
CA ASN A 106 -0.48 -15.13 -13.95
C ASN A 106 -1.92 -14.94 -13.42
N ARG A 107 -2.56 -16.05 -13.09
CA ARG A 107 -3.89 -16.02 -12.45
C ARG A 107 -3.79 -15.33 -11.08
N ILE A 108 -4.78 -14.50 -10.75
CA ILE A 108 -4.93 -13.95 -9.40
C ILE A 108 -5.13 -15.11 -8.42
N HIS A 109 -4.41 -15.09 -7.31
CA HIS A 109 -4.43 -16.15 -6.32
C HIS A 109 -4.33 -15.59 -4.89
N PRO A 110 -4.82 -16.35 -3.89
CA PRO A 110 -4.74 -15.98 -2.49
C PRO A 110 -3.29 -15.90 -1.99
N THR A 111 -3.04 -14.90 -1.14
CA THR A 111 -1.76 -14.68 -0.44
C THR A 111 -2.02 -13.96 0.88
N THR A 112 -0.98 -13.43 1.51
CA THR A 112 -1.06 -12.56 2.68
C THR A 112 -0.26 -11.28 2.47
N LEU A 113 -0.74 -10.18 3.07
CA LEU A 113 0.00 -8.93 3.20
C LEU A 113 0.06 -8.59 4.69
N SER A 114 1.25 -8.64 5.29
CA SER A 114 1.35 -8.68 6.76
C SER A 114 0.51 -9.87 7.29
N ARG A 115 -0.47 -9.60 8.15
CA ARG A 115 -1.44 -10.59 8.68
C ARG A 115 -2.78 -10.62 7.96
N LEU A 116 -2.98 -9.75 6.96
CA LEU A 116 -4.26 -9.67 6.24
C LEU A 116 -4.32 -10.72 5.13
N SER A 117 -5.50 -11.28 4.91
CA SER A 117 -5.80 -12.03 3.70
C SER A 117 -5.71 -11.10 2.51
N ALA A 118 -5.03 -11.52 1.46
CA ALA A 118 -4.75 -10.72 0.29
C ALA A 118 -4.92 -11.54 -1.00
N LEU A 119 -4.98 -10.85 -2.12
CA LEU A 119 -4.87 -11.43 -3.45
C LEU A 119 -3.62 -10.90 -4.16
N GLU A 120 -3.03 -11.73 -5.00
CA GLU A 120 -1.78 -11.40 -5.70
C GLU A 120 -1.84 -11.81 -7.16
N THR A 121 -1.15 -11.05 -8.00
CA THR A 121 -0.84 -11.41 -9.39
C THR A 121 0.53 -10.90 -9.76
N THR A 122 1.28 -11.69 -10.54
CA THR A 122 2.59 -11.32 -11.07
C THR A 122 2.54 -11.27 -12.58
N CYS A 123 3.07 -10.20 -13.15
CA CYS A 123 3.20 -9.97 -14.59
C CYS A 123 4.65 -10.15 -15.01
N THR A 124 4.87 -10.96 -16.03
CA THR A 124 6.14 -11.11 -16.73
C THR A 124 6.13 -10.23 -17.95
N ILE A 125 7.11 -9.34 -18.06
CA ILE A 125 7.24 -8.39 -19.14
C ILE A 125 8.39 -8.81 -20.04
N THR A 126 8.11 -8.96 -21.33
CA THR A 126 9.08 -9.37 -22.34
C THR A 126 9.25 -8.30 -23.40
N GLN A 127 10.45 -8.23 -23.94
CA GLN A 127 10.80 -7.43 -25.12
C GLN A 127 11.57 -8.31 -26.09
N ASN A 128 11.12 -8.37 -27.34
CA ASN A 128 11.72 -9.25 -28.38
C ASN A 128 11.87 -10.70 -27.90
N GLY A 129 10.86 -11.21 -27.19
CA GLY A 129 10.86 -12.57 -26.64
C GLY A 129 11.74 -12.82 -25.42
N ARG A 130 12.47 -11.81 -24.94
CA ARG A 130 13.30 -11.92 -23.73
C ARG A 130 12.56 -11.38 -22.52
N HIS A 131 12.59 -12.09 -21.39
CA HIS A 131 12.09 -11.60 -20.11
C HIS A 131 13.01 -10.48 -19.62
N VAL A 132 12.46 -9.27 -19.47
CA VAL A 132 13.22 -8.07 -19.10
C VAL A 132 12.80 -7.49 -17.76
N LEU A 133 11.53 -7.58 -17.41
CA LEU A 133 10.98 -7.05 -16.15
C LEU A 133 9.97 -8.02 -15.56
N SER A 134 9.78 -7.96 -14.25
CA SER A 134 8.66 -8.57 -13.53
C SER A 134 7.99 -7.51 -12.66
N GLN A 135 6.68 -7.64 -12.49
CA GLN A 135 5.90 -6.82 -11.56
C GLN A 135 4.88 -7.66 -10.81
N THR A 136 4.83 -7.52 -9.50
CA THR A 136 3.79 -8.13 -8.66
C THR A 136 2.92 -7.05 -8.04
N LEU A 137 1.63 -7.35 -7.97
CA LEU A 137 0.60 -6.55 -7.33
C LEU A 137 -0.06 -7.40 -6.24
N VAL A 138 -0.10 -6.88 -5.02
CA VAL A 138 -0.74 -7.51 -3.87
C VAL A 138 -1.77 -6.55 -3.32
N ALA A 139 -3.01 -6.98 -3.19
CA ALA A 139 -4.10 -6.15 -2.67
C ALA A 139 -4.73 -6.79 -1.44
N ALA A 140 -4.96 -5.99 -0.39
CA ALA A 140 -5.63 -6.38 0.84
C ALA A 140 -6.58 -5.27 1.29
N VAL A 141 -7.52 -5.63 2.16
CA VAL A 141 -8.45 -4.69 2.79
C VAL A 141 -8.55 -5.00 4.27
N ASP A 142 -8.60 -3.95 5.09
CA ASP A 142 -8.89 -4.03 6.52
C ASP A 142 -9.82 -2.89 6.91
N ALA A 143 -11.00 -3.24 7.41
CA ALA A 143 -12.06 -2.30 7.78
C ALA A 143 -12.35 -1.29 6.65
N ASN A 144 -11.95 -0.03 6.84
CA ASN A 144 -12.16 1.07 5.90
C ASN A 144 -10.86 1.49 5.18
N LYS A 145 -9.86 0.63 5.10
CA LYS A 145 -8.59 0.88 4.40
C LYS A 145 -8.33 -0.22 3.38
N ALA A 146 -7.99 0.17 2.17
CA ALA A 146 -7.48 -0.70 1.13
C ALA A 146 -5.98 -0.48 0.94
N TYR A 147 -5.23 -1.56 0.82
CA TYR A 147 -3.78 -1.55 0.67
C TYR A 147 -3.40 -2.21 -0.63
N VAL A 148 -2.49 -1.59 -1.36
CA VAL A 148 -1.83 -2.20 -2.51
C VAL A 148 -0.32 -2.10 -2.30
N LEU A 149 0.34 -3.25 -2.25
CA LEU A 149 1.79 -3.33 -2.35
C LEU A 149 2.14 -3.74 -3.77
N SER A 150 2.87 -2.90 -4.48
CA SER A 150 3.44 -3.22 -5.79
C SER A 150 4.95 -3.28 -5.72
N TYR A 151 5.55 -4.22 -6.44
CA TYR A 151 6.99 -4.24 -6.62
C TYR A 151 7.34 -4.73 -8.01
N ALA A 152 8.26 -4.02 -8.64
CA ALA A 152 8.67 -4.26 -10.01
C ALA A 152 10.17 -4.07 -10.18
N GLY A 153 10.76 -4.72 -11.16
CA GLY A 153 12.17 -4.55 -11.46
C GLY A 153 12.66 -5.37 -12.63
N GLN A 154 13.94 -5.16 -12.96
CA GLN A 154 14.63 -5.95 -13.95
C GLN A 154 14.58 -7.44 -13.55
N ALA A 155 14.40 -8.34 -14.51
CA ALA A 155 14.12 -9.76 -14.27
C ALA A 155 15.10 -10.43 -13.29
N GLU A 156 16.39 -10.18 -13.42
CA GLU A 156 17.42 -10.75 -12.54
C GLU A 156 17.39 -10.11 -11.14
N ALA A 157 17.25 -8.77 -11.06
CA ALA A 157 17.17 -8.05 -9.79
C ALA A 157 15.89 -8.44 -9.03
N TYR A 158 14.77 -8.58 -9.74
CA TYR A 158 13.51 -9.04 -9.18
C TYR A 158 13.65 -10.44 -8.57
N LYS A 159 14.25 -11.38 -9.30
CA LYS A 159 14.52 -12.73 -8.82
C LYS A 159 15.44 -12.75 -7.59
N ALA A 160 16.51 -11.97 -7.62
CA ALA A 160 17.49 -11.88 -6.53
C ALA A 160 16.94 -11.20 -5.25
N SER A 161 15.88 -10.39 -5.37
CA SER A 161 15.31 -9.62 -4.25
C SER A 161 14.12 -10.30 -3.57
N GLN A 162 13.74 -11.53 -3.95
CA GLN A 162 12.52 -12.17 -3.43
C GLN A 162 12.51 -12.34 -1.91
N ASP A 163 13.62 -12.74 -1.31
CA ASP A 163 13.72 -12.92 0.14
C ASP A 163 13.60 -11.59 0.88
N GLU A 164 14.23 -10.53 0.37
CA GLU A 164 14.15 -9.16 0.92
C GLU A 164 12.70 -8.64 0.87
N ILE A 165 12.03 -8.85 -0.27
CA ILE A 165 10.63 -8.44 -0.48
C ILE A 165 9.71 -9.20 0.47
N GLN A 166 9.89 -10.51 0.61
CA GLN A 166 9.08 -11.33 1.49
C GLN A 166 9.26 -10.95 2.96
N ALA A 167 10.50 -10.64 3.37
CA ALA A 167 10.77 -10.14 4.72
C ALA A 167 10.07 -8.79 4.96
N ALA A 168 10.13 -7.85 4.01
CA ALA A 168 9.45 -6.56 4.11
C ALA A 168 7.92 -6.70 4.17
N ARG A 169 7.33 -7.59 3.35
CA ARG A 169 5.89 -7.92 3.39
C ARG A 169 5.45 -8.43 4.75
N SER A 170 6.24 -9.32 5.35
CA SER A 170 5.94 -9.95 6.64
C SER A 170 6.11 -8.98 7.81
N ALA A 171 7.06 -8.04 7.70
CA ALA A 171 7.36 -7.05 8.72
C ALA A 171 6.44 -5.80 8.66
N LEU A 172 5.66 -5.64 7.58
CA LEU A 172 4.73 -4.53 7.40
C LEU A 172 3.71 -4.49 8.54
N LYS A 173 3.54 -3.31 9.14
CA LYS A 173 2.52 -3.03 10.17
C LYS A 173 1.39 -2.24 9.53
N LEU A 174 0.21 -2.83 9.57
CA LEU A 174 -1.04 -2.26 9.03
C LEU A 174 -2.01 -1.97 10.17
#